data_735070cc01443aaf03c01f8938843948
#
_entry.id   735070cc01443aaf03c01f8938843948
#
_cell.length_a   1.000
_cell.length_b   1.000
_cell.length_c   1.000
_cell.angle_alpha   90.00
_cell.angle_beta   90.00
_cell.angle_gamma   90.00
#
_symmetry.space_group_name_H-M   'P 1'
#
loop_
_entity.id
_entity.type
_entity.pdbx_description
1 polymer ?
#
loop_
_entity_poly.entity_id
_entity_poly.type
_entity_poly.pdbx_seq_one_letter_code
_entity_poly.pdbx_strand_id
1 'polypeptide(L)'
;AMHSVFLYHAIKNGMKMGIVNPTMLEVYDEIPEKLLEYVEDVILNKKEDATERLLNYAETLSQSKNTSSLKKEEWRKDNLQNRITHSLVKGIDKYIIEDTEEARNKENRALSVIEKFLMNGMNVVGDLFGEGKMFLPQVVKSARVMKKAVAHLIPFIESEKNSEKRSAGKILMATVKGDVHDIGKNIVGVVLGCNNFEIIDL
;
A
#
# COMPACT_ATOMS: atom_id res chain seq x y z
N ALA A 1 -13.13 3.58 16.87
CA ALA A 1 -14.30 3.58 15.96
C ALA A 1 -14.57 2.20 15.33
N MET A 2 -13.65 1.59 14.54
CA MET A 2 -13.94 0.31 13.82
C MET A 2 -14.45 -0.82 14.72
N HIS A 3 -13.79 -1.08 15.86
CA HIS A 3 -14.24 -2.10 16.81
C HIS A 3 -15.65 -1.83 17.34
N SER A 4 -15.94 -0.58 17.67
CA SER A 4 -17.26 -0.18 18.20
C SER A 4 -18.36 -0.38 17.17
N VAL A 5 -18.12 0.04 15.92
CA VAL A 5 -19.09 -0.12 14.83
C VAL A 5 -19.31 -1.58 14.49
N PHE A 6 -18.24 -2.39 14.42
CA PHE A 6 -18.37 -3.84 14.21
C PHE A 6 -19.21 -4.47 15.32
N LEU A 7 -18.87 -4.20 16.59
CA LEU A 7 -19.61 -4.76 17.74
C LEU A 7 -21.07 -4.36 17.74
N TYR A 8 -21.39 -3.09 17.43
CA TYR A 8 -22.75 -2.61 17.35
C TYR A 8 -23.59 -3.45 16.38
N HIS A 9 -23.10 -3.63 15.15
CA HIS A 9 -23.80 -4.44 14.16
C HIS A 9 -23.80 -5.93 14.49
N ALA A 10 -22.70 -6.48 14.99
CA ALA A 10 -22.60 -7.88 15.37
C ALA A 10 -23.55 -8.24 16.52
N ILE A 11 -23.65 -7.39 17.55
CA ILE A 11 -24.57 -7.58 18.68
C ILE A 11 -26.01 -7.53 18.20
N LYS A 12 -26.36 -6.57 17.33
CA LYS A 12 -27.70 -6.51 16.72
C LYS A 12 -28.04 -7.77 15.93
N ASN A 13 -27.05 -8.45 15.37
CA ASN A 13 -27.21 -9.70 14.64
C ASN A 13 -26.98 -10.95 15.49
N GLY A 14 -27.04 -10.84 16.82
CA GLY A 14 -27.08 -11.96 17.74
C GLY A 14 -25.75 -12.37 18.37
N MET A 15 -24.67 -11.64 18.15
CA MET A 15 -23.42 -11.88 18.88
C MET A 15 -23.61 -11.55 20.38
N LYS A 16 -23.23 -12.49 21.25
CA LYS A 16 -23.42 -12.33 22.70
C LYS A 16 -22.12 -12.13 23.48
N MET A 17 -20.99 -12.56 22.92
CA MET A 17 -19.69 -12.46 23.57
C MET A 17 -18.62 -12.15 22.53
N GLY A 18 -17.61 -11.36 22.93
CA GLY A 18 -16.46 -11.04 22.09
C GLY A 18 -15.25 -10.70 22.96
N ILE A 19 -14.05 -11.03 22.47
CA ILE A 19 -12.79 -10.60 23.10
C ILE A 19 -12.42 -9.26 22.46
N VAL A 20 -12.33 -8.23 23.29
CA VAL A 20 -12.08 -6.86 22.84
C VAL A 20 -11.04 -6.16 23.73
N ASN A 21 -10.34 -5.18 23.16
CA ASN A 21 -9.55 -4.24 23.96
C ASN A 21 -10.47 -3.08 24.39
N PRO A 22 -10.81 -2.95 25.69
CA PRO A 22 -11.75 -1.92 26.15
C PRO A 22 -11.27 -0.50 25.91
N THR A 23 -9.95 -0.27 25.85
CA THR A 23 -9.38 1.06 25.61
C THR A 23 -9.55 1.54 24.15
N MET A 24 -9.93 0.65 23.26
CA MET A 24 -10.17 0.94 21.83
C MET A 24 -11.66 1.08 21.48
N LEU A 25 -12.53 0.99 22.48
CA LEU A 25 -13.97 1.13 22.29
C LEU A 25 -14.40 2.58 22.52
N GLU A 26 -15.30 3.03 21.69
CA GLU A 26 -16.00 4.31 21.76
C GLU A 26 -17.51 4.04 21.75
N VAL A 27 -18.30 4.92 22.32
CA VAL A 27 -19.75 4.84 22.23
C VAL A 27 -20.17 5.08 20.77
N TYR A 28 -21.00 4.21 20.21
CA TYR A 28 -21.36 4.25 18.78
C TYR A 28 -21.94 5.61 18.39
N ASP A 29 -22.82 6.18 19.20
CA ASP A 29 -23.50 7.45 18.95
C ASP A 29 -22.59 8.68 19.14
N GLU A 30 -21.41 8.50 19.74
CA GLU A 30 -20.40 9.57 19.92
C GLU A 30 -19.37 9.59 18.78
N ILE A 31 -19.38 8.60 17.89
CA ILE A 31 -18.48 8.57 16.72
C ILE A 31 -18.90 9.68 15.75
N PRO A 32 -17.97 10.55 15.32
CA PRO A 32 -18.28 11.58 14.33
C PRO A 32 -18.96 11.01 13.09
N GLU A 33 -20.08 11.59 12.68
CA GLU A 33 -20.98 11.08 11.62
C GLU A 33 -20.19 10.69 10.34
N LYS A 34 -19.29 11.54 9.89
CA LYS A 34 -18.48 11.27 8.70
C LYS A 34 -17.52 10.08 8.86
N LEU A 35 -16.93 9.92 10.05
CA LEU A 35 -16.09 8.75 10.36
C LEU A 35 -16.95 7.49 10.44
N LEU A 36 -18.13 7.60 11.04
CA LEU A 36 -19.08 6.51 11.16
C LEU A 36 -19.49 5.99 9.77
N GLU A 37 -19.87 6.89 8.85
CA GLU A 37 -20.20 6.52 7.46
C GLU A 37 -19.07 5.72 6.80
N TYR A 38 -17.83 6.22 6.85
CA TYR A 38 -16.71 5.54 6.22
C TYR A 38 -16.39 4.18 6.84
N VAL A 39 -16.49 4.08 8.16
CA VAL A 39 -16.28 2.81 8.88
C VAL A 39 -17.38 1.81 8.56
N GLU A 40 -18.63 2.24 8.51
CA GLU A 40 -19.76 1.37 8.12
C GLU A 40 -19.66 0.90 6.68
N ASP A 41 -19.27 1.77 5.75
CA ASP A 41 -19.05 1.41 4.36
C ASP A 41 -18.05 0.25 4.23
N VAL A 42 -16.99 0.24 5.04
CA VAL A 42 -15.99 -0.85 5.07
C VAL A 42 -16.55 -2.11 5.74
N ILE A 43 -17.12 -1.98 6.96
CA ILE A 43 -17.56 -3.14 7.76
C ILE A 43 -18.71 -3.87 7.08
N LEU A 44 -19.62 -3.13 6.47
CA LEU A 44 -20.81 -3.68 5.81
C LEU A 44 -20.62 -3.89 4.30
N ASN A 45 -19.40 -3.65 3.80
CA ASN A 45 -19.04 -3.78 2.38
C ASN A 45 -20.03 -3.05 1.45
N LYS A 46 -20.38 -1.80 1.79
CA LYS A 46 -21.38 -1.02 1.06
C LYS A 46 -20.87 -0.46 -0.27
N LYS A 47 -19.55 -0.25 -0.40
CA LYS A 47 -18.90 0.37 -1.57
C LYS A 47 -17.58 -0.32 -1.88
N GLU A 48 -17.25 -0.47 -3.15
CA GLU A 48 -16.00 -1.10 -3.60
C GLU A 48 -14.75 -0.32 -3.17
N ASP A 49 -14.82 1.01 -3.13
CA ASP A 49 -13.75 1.91 -2.74
C ASP A 49 -13.74 2.26 -1.23
N ALA A 50 -14.59 1.61 -0.41
CA ALA A 50 -14.79 1.94 0.99
C ALA A 50 -13.48 1.99 1.79
N THR A 51 -12.61 0.99 1.60
CA THR A 51 -11.32 0.92 2.29
C THR A 51 -10.42 2.11 1.94
N GLU A 52 -10.35 2.47 0.65
CA GLU A 52 -9.53 3.58 0.18
C GLU A 52 -10.04 4.93 0.71
N ARG A 53 -11.37 5.11 0.73
CA ARG A 53 -12.02 6.30 1.29
C ARG A 53 -11.73 6.46 2.79
N LEU A 54 -11.82 5.37 3.56
CA LEU A 54 -11.51 5.40 5.00
C LEU A 54 -10.04 5.71 5.25
N LEU A 55 -9.12 5.12 4.49
CA LEU A 55 -7.68 5.40 4.60
C LEU A 55 -7.36 6.86 4.30
N ASN A 56 -7.91 7.41 3.22
CA ASN A 56 -7.71 8.81 2.86
C ASN A 56 -8.26 9.75 3.95
N TYR A 57 -9.40 9.41 4.53
CA TYR A 57 -9.97 10.18 5.63
C TYR A 57 -9.11 10.10 6.90
N ALA A 58 -8.60 8.93 7.26
CA ALA A 58 -7.71 8.75 8.40
C ALA A 58 -6.40 9.55 8.25
N GLU A 59 -5.86 9.65 7.04
CA GLU A 59 -4.70 10.51 6.75
C GLU A 59 -5.02 11.99 6.98
N THR A 60 -6.22 12.46 6.63
CA THR A 60 -6.63 13.86 6.90
C THR A 60 -6.77 14.14 8.39
N LEU A 61 -7.24 13.20 9.19
CA LEU A 61 -7.35 13.33 10.64
C LEU A 61 -5.97 13.36 11.33
N SER A 62 -5.02 12.57 10.85
CA SER A 62 -3.65 12.59 11.38
C SER A 62 -2.91 13.87 11.02
N GLN A 63 -3.22 14.48 9.88
CA GLN A 63 -2.65 15.76 9.43
C GLN A 63 -3.24 16.97 10.17
N SER A 64 -4.47 16.91 10.63
CA SER A 64 -5.09 18.02 11.42
C SER A 64 -4.47 18.19 12.81
N LYS A 65 -3.77 17.17 13.32
CA LYS A 65 -2.96 17.27 14.55
C LYS A 65 -1.56 17.88 14.32
N ASN A 66 -1.13 17.99 13.07
CA ASN A 66 0.14 18.61 12.68
C ASN A 66 -0.15 19.76 11.70
N THR A 67 -0.33 20.94 12.25
CA THR A 67 -0.47 22.20 11.49
C THR A 67 0.67 22.36 10.49
N SER A 68 0.42 22.19 9.21
CA SER A 68 0.91 23.06 8.13
C SER A 68 0.61 22.50 6.74
N SER A 69 -0.34 23.13 6.07
CA SER A 69 -0.61 22.94 4.64
C SER A 69 0.56 23.39 3.73
N LEU A 70 1.56 24.06 4.30
CA LEU A 70 2.77 24.53 3.59
C LEU A 70 3.88 23.48 3.49
N LYS A 71 3.84 22.38 4.29
CA LYS A 71 4.83 21.29 4.22
C LYS A 71 4.53 20.23 3.18
N LYS A 72 3.42 20.36 2.43
CA LYS A 72 2.92 19.29 1.55
C LYS A 72 3.81 18.98 0.34
N GLU A 73 4.70 19.87 -0.06
CA GLU A 73 5.54 19.66 -1.25
C GLU A 73 7.04 19.98 -1.04
N GLU A 74 7.49 20.24 0.18
CA GLU A 74 8.92 20.47 0.46
C GLU A 74 9.80 19.29 0.05
N TRP A 75 9.29 18.05 0.17
CA TRP A 75 9.97 16.84 -0.25
C TRP A 75 10.27 16.79 -1.76
N ARG A 76 9.56 17.58 -2.56
CA ARG A 76 9.87 17.70 -4.01
C ARG A 76 11.20 18.38 -4.29
N LYS A 77 11.77 19.09 -3.31
CA LYS A 77 13.09 19.72 -3.40
C LYS A 77 14.21 18.74 -3.08
N ASP A 78 13.90 17.57 -2.56
CA ASP A 78 14.89 16.54 -2.25
C ASP A 78 15.51 15.94 -3.51
N ASN A 79 16.59 15.20 -3.31
CA ASN A 79 17.19 14.44 -4.40
C ASN A 79 16.22 13.39 -4.97
N LEU A 80 16.47 12.94 -6.18
CA LEU A 80 15.60 12.05 -6.92
C LEU A 80 15.29 10.73 -6.18
N GLN A 81 16.31 10.12 -5.54
CA GLN A 81 16.12 8.90 -4.75
C GLN A 81 15.13 9.13 -3.60
N ASN A 82 15.30 10.22 -2.87
CA ASN A 82 14.41 10.55 -1.75
C ASN A 82 12.98 10.84 -2.22
N ARG A 83 12.81 11.50 -3.36
CA ARG A 83 11.48 11.75 -3.96
C ARG A 83 10.77 10.46 -4.32
N ILE A 84 11.46 9.53 -4.99
CA ILE A 84 10.93 8.22 -5.36
C ILE A 84 10.60 7.41 -4.10
N THR A 85 11.53 7.34 -3.13
CA THR A 85 11.31 6.66 -1.85
C THR A 85 10.11 7.24 -1.10
N HIS A 86 10.01 8.58 -1.03
CA HIS A 86 8.86 9.24 -0.39
C HIS A 86 7.54 8.89 -1.08
N SER A 87 7.51 8.91 -2.41
CA SER A 87 6.33 8.54 -3.20
C SER A 87 5.90 7.09 -2.92
N LEU A 88 6.83 6.16 -2.84
CA LEU A 88 6.56 4.76 -2.49
C LEU A 88 6.06 4.61 -1.04
N VAL A 89 6.77 5.18 -0.07
CA VAL A 89 6.42 5.08 1.36
C VAL A 89 5.06 5.72 1.66
N LYS A 90 4.74 6.85 1.03
CA LYS A 90 3.46 7.55 1.24
C LYS A 90 2.34 7.10 0.30
N GLY A 91 2.63 6.25 -0.67
CA GLY A 91 1.65 5.81 -1.65
C GLY A 91 1.20 6.92 -2.60
N ILE A 92 2.08 7.91 -2.89
CA ILE A 92 1.79 9.06 -3.75
C ILE A 92 2.15 8.69 -5.18
N ASP A 93 1.16 8.55 -6.04
CA ASP A 93 1.36 8.16 -7.44
C ASP A 93 1.42 9.34 -8.43
N LYS A 94 1.11 10.55 -7.96
CA LYS A 94 1.00 11.77 -8.77
C LYS A 94 2.27 12.10 -9.54
N TYR A 95 3.43 11.95 -8.91
CA TYR A 95 4.72 12.36 -9.46
C TYR A 95 5.60 11.18 -9.88
N ILE A 96 5.18 9.95 -9.65
CA ILE A 96 6.04 8.79 -9.82
C ILE A 96 6.51 8.58 -11.25
N ILE A 97 5.68 8.87 -12.24
CA ILE A 97 6.04 8.74 -13.65
C ILE A 97 7.11 9.75 -14.02
N GLU A 98 6.95 11.01 -13.61
CA GLU A 98 7.89 12.10 -13.85
C GLU A 98 9.26 11.80 -13.21
N ASP A 99 9.25 11.38 -11.93
CA ASP A 99 10.47 11.03 -11.20
C ASP A 99 11.16 9.77 -11.79
N THR A 100 10.37 8.80 -12.25
CA THR A 100 10.87 7.59 -12.91
C THR A 100 11.51 7.93 -14.25
N GLU A 101 10.92 8.84 -15.01
CA GLU A 101 11.48 9.31 -16.29
C GLU A 101 12.78 10.11 -16.08
N GLU A 102 12.82 10.95 -15.03
CA GLU A 102 14.06 11.64 -14.65
C GLU A 102 15.16 10.63 -14.29
N ALA A 103 14.81 9.55 -13.55
CA ALA A 103 15.74 8.48 -13.23
C ALA A 103 16.24 7.75 -14.49
N ARG A 104 15.33 7.46 -15.43
CA ARG A 104 15.67 6.80 -16.70
C ARG A 104 16.64 7.62 -17.53
N ASN A 105 16.46 8.93 -17.57
CA ASN A 105 17.35 9.83 -18.32
C ASN A 105 18.76 9.94 -17.67
N LYS A 106 18.90 9.58 -16.38
CA LYS A 106 20.20 9.56 -15.68
C LYS A 106 20.89 8.20 -15.79
N GLU A 107 20.14 7.14 -16.05
CA GLU A 107 20.66 5.79 -16.16
C GLU A 107 20.72 5.34 -17.61
N ASN A 108 21.74 4.56 -17.96
CA ASN A 108 21.92 4.05 -19.32
C ASN A 108 20.93 2.93 -19.69
N ARG A 109 20.25 2.34 -18.70
CA ARG A 109 19.34 1.21 -18.87
C ARG A 109 18.09 1.40 -18.00
N ALA A 110 16.91 1.18 -18.60
CA ALA A 110 15.66 1.30 -17.88
C ALA A 110 15.54 0.29 -16.70
N LEU A 111 16.14 -0.90 -16.83
CA LEU A 111 16.20 -1.89 -15.75
C LEU A 111 16.96 -1.35 -14.53
N SER A 112 18.02 -0.57 -14.74
CA SER A 112 18.81 0.02 -13.65
C SER A 112 18.00 1.00 -12.79
N VAL A 113 16.95 1.61 -13.33
CA VAL A 113 16.04 2.47 -12.57
C VAL A 113 15.26 1.65 -11.55
N ILE A 114 14.80 0.46 -11.96
CA ILE A 114 14.12 -0.45 -11.05
C ILE A 114 15.08 -0.87 -9.94
N GLU A 115 16.26 -1.36 -10.29
CA GLU A 115 17.22 -1.91 -9.34
C GLU A 115 17.75 -0.87 -8.34
N LYS A 116 18.10 0.34 -8.81
CA LYS A 116 18.77 1.36 -7.99
C LYS A 116 17.79 2.27 -7.26
N PHE A 117 16.68 2.66 -7.89
CA PHE A 117 15.78 3.66 -7.34
C PHE A 117 14.52 3.05 -6.72
N LEU A 118 13.80 2.24 -7.50
CA LEU A 118 12.51 1.72 -7.06
C LEU A 118 12.67 0.63 -5.98
N MET A 119 13.62 -0.28 -6.17
CA MET A 119 13.89 -1.34 -5.18
C MET A 119 14.39 -0.77 -3.85
N ASN A 120 15.27 0.24 -3.88
CA ASN A 120 15.71 0.91 -2.66
C ASN A 120 14.53 1.54 -1.90
N GLY A 121 13.59 2.16 -2.61
CA GLY A 121 12.37 2.68 -2.01
C GLY A 121 11.47 1.59 -1.43
N MET A 122 11.32 0.47 -2.12
CA MET A 122 10.55 -0.68 -1.63
C MET A 122 11.21 -1.39 -0.44
N ASN A 123 12.54 -1.42 -0.36
CA ASN A 123 13.24 -1.93 0.82
C ASN A 123 12.87 -1.11 2.08
N VAL A 124 12.83 0.23 1.96
CA VAL A 124 12.37 1.09 3.07
C VAL A 124 10.91 0.78 3.46
N VAL A 125 10.03 0.53 2.49
CA VAL A 125 8.65 0.09 2.76
C VAL A 125 8.65 -1.25 3.51
N GLY A 126 9.49 -2.20 3.10
CA GLY A 126 9.65 -3.51 3.75
C GLY A 126 10.14 -3.38 5.19
N ASP A 127 11.14 -2.56 5.44
CA ASP A 127 11.68 -2.31 6.78
C ASP A 127 10.61 -1.69 7.69
N LEU A 128 9.91 -0.66 7.22
CA LEU A 128 8.82 -0.02 7.97
C LEU A 128 7.67 -0.98 8.29
N PHE A 129 7.37 -1.89 7.37
CA PHE A 129 6.36 -2.93 7.59
C PHE A 129 6.85 -3.96 8.61
N GLY A 130 8.10 -4.43 8.49
CA GLY A 130 8.72 -5.37 9.43
C GLY A 130 8.83 -4.82 10.86
N GLU A 131 9.06 -3.51 11.00
CA GLU A 131 9.09 -2.81 12.29
C GLU A 131 7.69 -2.49 12.85
N GLY A 132 6.61 -2.82 12.14
CA GLY A 132 5.25 -2.50 12.54
C GLY A 132 4.88 -1.00 12.44
N LYS A 133 5.71 -0.21 11.76
CA LYS A 133 5.47 1.23 11.53
C LYS A 133 4.59 1.50 10.31
N MET A 134 4.43 0.51 9.44
CA MET A 134 3.57 0.53 8.27
C MET A 134 2.63 -0.67 8.29
N PHE A 135 1.39 -0.49 7.85
CA PHE A 135 0.38 -1.53 7.84
C PHE A 135 0.07 -1.98 6.41
N LEU A 136 -0.51 -3.18 6.28
CA LEU A 136 -0.81 -3.80 4.99
C LEU A 136 -1.47 -2.87 3.97
N PRO A 137 -2.52 -2.08 4.28
CA PRO A 137 -3.12 -1.19 3.28
C PRO A 137 -2.14 -0.16 2.72
N GLN A 138 -1.18 0.30 3.53
CA GLN A 138 -0.14 1.22 3.07
C GLN A 138 0.87 0.52 2.16
N VAL A 139 1.25 -0.73 2.46
CA VAL A 139 2.10 -1.54 1.58
C VAL A 139 1.43 -1.77 0.23
N VAL A 140 0.11 -2.04 0.21
CA VAL A 140 -0.66 -2.18 -1.03
C VAL A 140 -0.66 -0.89 -1.84
N LYS A 141 -0.79 0.28 -1.20
CA LYS A 141 -0.64 1.58 -1.88
C LYS A 141 0.76 1.75 -2.46
N SER A 142 1.81 1.41 -1.70
CA SER A 142 3.20 1.45 -2.18
C SER A 142 3.42 0.53 -3.39
N ALA A 143 2.88 -0.68 -3.34
CA ALA A 143 2.93 -1.65 -4.44
C ALA A 143 2.22 -1.12 -5.70
N ARG A 144 1.10 -0.41 -5.56
CA ARG A 144 0.41 0.25 -6.68
C ARG A 144 1.28 1.33 -7.32
N VAL A 145 1.95 2.16 -6.52
CA VAL A 145 2.90 3.18 -7.01
C VAL A 145 4.07 2.54 -7.74
N MET A 146 4.66 1.47 -7.17
CA MET A 146 5.70 0.68 -7.80
C MET A 146 5.26 0.12 -9.15
N LYS A 147 4.07 -0.52 -9.20
CA LYS A 147 3.50 -1.07 -10.44
C LYS A 147 3.33 0.01 -11.52
N LYS A 148 2.91 1.22 -11.14
CA LYS A 148 2.74 2.34 -12.07
C LYS A 148 4.09 2.79 -12.64
N ALA A 149 5.13 2.88 -11.81
CA ALA A 149 6.49 3.20 -12.25
C ALA A 149 7.06 2.14 -13.21
N VAL A 150 6.92 0.86 -12.84
CA VAL A 150 7.39 -0.26 -13.68
C VAL A 150 6.64 -0.32 -15.00
N ALA A 151 5.31 -0.11 -15.00
CA ALA A 151 4.52 -0.07 -16.24
C ALA A 151 5.02 1.02 -17.21
N HIS A 152 5.46 2.17 -16.70
CA HIS A 152 6.08 3.22 -17.52
C HIS A 152 7.42 2.77 -18.12
N LEU A 153 8.21 1.98 -17.40
CA LEU A 153 9.53 1.51 -17.85
C LEU A 153 9.48 0.31 -18.81
N ILE A 154 8.41 -0.48 -18.80
CA ILE A 154 8.27 -1.70 -19.61
C ILE A 154 8.58 -1.47 -21.09
N PRO A 155 8.02 -0.45 -21.79
CA PRO A 155 8.30 -0.24 -23.22
C PRO A 155 9.79 0.01 -23.49
N PHE A 156 10.47 0.72 -22.60
CA PHE A 156 11.90 0.99 -22.71
C PHE A 156 12.74 -0.26 -22.46
N ILE A 157 12.40 -1.04 -21.44
CA ILE A 157 13.02 -2.32 -21.15
C ILE A 157 12.84 -3.27 -22.33
N GLU A 158 11.69 -3.30 -22.96
CA GLU A 158 11.42 -4.14 -24.14
C GLU A 158 12.21 -3.67 -25.36
N SER A 159 12.36 -2.37 -25.55
CA SER A 159 13.17 -1.80 -26.65
C SER A 159 14.68 -2.02 -26.46
N GLU A 160 15.15 -2.04 -25.22
CA GLU A 160 16.55 -2.34 -24.87
C GLU A 160 16.88 -3.84 -24.98
N LYS A 161 15.87 -4.70 -24.96
CA LYS A 161 16.00 -6.15 -25.11
C LYS A 161 15.99 -6.54 -26.60
N ASN A 162 17.17 -6.62 -27.20
CA ASN A 162 17.40 -7.68 -28.17
C ASN A 162 17.58 -8.97 -27.37
N SER A 163 16.53 -9.82 -27.35
CA SER A 163 16.46 -11.15 -26.72
C SER A 163 16.32 -11.25 -25.19
N GLU A 164 15.35 -12.09 -24.83
CA GLU A 164 15.02 -12.69 -23.53
C GLU A 164 14.24 -11.84 -22.51
N LYS A 165 12.91 -12.06 -22.50
CA LYS A 165 12.06 -11.84 -21.34
C LYS A 165 12.62 -12.64 -20.16
N ARG A 166 13.37 -12.04 -19.26
CA ARG A 166 13.68 -12.63 -17.97
C ARG A 166 12.84 -11.95 -16.91
N SER A 167 11.74 -12.64 -16.51
CA SER A 167 11.24 -12.44 -15.15
C SER A 167 12.38 -12.84 -14.21
N ALA A 168 12.43 -12.24 -13.01
CA ALA A 168 13.42 -12.65 -12.00
C ALA A 168 13.26 -14.15 -11.64
N GLY A 169 12.13 -14.75 -11.99
CA GLY A 169 11.80 -16.15 -11.82
C GLY A 169 10.30 -16.38 -11.64
N LYS A 170 9.89 -17.64 -11.59
CA LYS A 170 8.53 -18.04 -11.26
C LYS A 170 8.49 -18.54 -9.82
N ILE A 171 7.53 -18.06 -9.04
CA ILE A 171 7.33 -18.47 -7.66
C ILE A 171 5.93 -19.05 -7.54
N LEU A 172 5.86 -20.32 -7.13
CA LEU A 172 4.62 -20.99 -6.82
C LEU A 172 4.30 -20.77 -5.35
N MET A 173 3.12 -20.25 -5.06
CA MET A 173 2.63 -20.04 -3.71
C MET A 173 1.37 -20.85 -3.49
N ALA A 174 1.29 -21.48 -2.34
CA ALA A 174 0.12 -22.29 -1.97
C ALA A 174 -0.12 -22.22 -0.47
N THR A 175 -1.39 -22.31 -0.08
CA THR A 175 -1.78 -22.54 1.31
C THR A 175 -1.96 -24.03 1.50
N VAL A 176 -1.33 -24.60 2.54
CA VAL A 176 -1.43 -26.04 2.81
C VAL A 176 -2.86 -26.42 3.20
N LYS A 177 -3.29 -27.62 2.83
CA LYS A 177 -4.64 -28.13 3.13
C LYS A 177 -4.89 -28.09 4.64
N GLY A 178 -5.96 -27.40 5.03
CA GLY A 178 -6.38 -27.25 6.44
C GLY A 178 -5.87 -25.99 7.12
N ASP A 179 -5.01 -25.21 6.46
CA ASP A 179 -4.63 -23.86 6.90
C ASP A 179 -5.54 -22.81 6.27
N VAL A 180 -5.88 -21.77 7.04
CA VAL A 180 -6.75 -20.65 6.60
C VAL A 180 -5.99 -19.30 6.56
N HIS A 181 -4.67 -19.32 6.75
CA HIS A 181 -3.85 -18.11 6.87
C HIS A 181 -3.38 -17.56 5.51
N ASP A 182 -4.32 -17.29 4.61
CA ASP A 182 -4.03 -16.78 3.26
C ASP A 182 -3.49 -15.35 3.23
N ILE A 183 -3.79 -14.54 4.25
CA ILE A 183 -3.43 -13.12 4.26
C ILE A 183 -1.93 -12.93 4.11
N GLY A 184 -1.13 -13.65 4.88
CA GLY A 184 0.33 -13.59 4.82
C GLY A 184 0.88 -13.99 3.44
N LYS A 185 0.37 -15.08 2.86
CA LYS A 185 0.72 -15.55 1.52
C LYS A 185 0.44 -14.48 0.47
N ASN A 186 -0.76 -13.89 0.51
CA ASN A 186 -1.18 -12.86 -0.45
C ASN A 186 -0.32 -11.60 -0.37
N ILE A 187 0.08 -11.17 0.85
CA ILE A 187 0.99 -10.04 1.05
C ILE A 187 2.34 -10.33 0.40
N VAL A 188 2.92 -11.49 0.70
CA VAL A 188 4.21 -11.91 0.13
C VAL A 188 4.12 -11.99 -1.39
N GLY A 189 3.04 -12.54 -1.95
CA GLY A 189 2.80 -12.60 -3.38
C GLY A 189 2.78 -11.22 -4.04
N VAL A 190 2.10 -10.24 -3.44
CA VAL A 190 2.08 -8.85 -3.95
C VAL A 190 3.49 -8.26 -3.95
N VAL A 191 4.24 -8.40 -2.87
CA VAL A 191 5.61 -7.87 -2.76
C VAL A 191 6.55 -8.53 -3.78
N LEU A 192 6.49 -9.84 -3.93
CA LEU A 192 7.30 -10.59 -4.91
C LEU A 192 6.92 -10.20 -6.35
N GLY A 193 5.63 -10.03 -6.65
CA GLY A 193 5.17 -9.54 -7.94
C GLY A 193 5.68 -8.14 -8.28
N CYS A 194 5.79 -7.26 -7.28
CA CYS A 194 6.41 -5.94 -7.44
C CYS A 194 7.93 -6.03 -7.72
N ASN A 195 8.58 -7.13 -7.32
CA ASN A 195 9.99 -7.40 -7.55
C ASN A 195 10.23 -8.23 -8.84
N ASN A 196 9.30 -8.16 -9.79
CA ASN A 196 9.40 -8.78 -11.12
C ASN A 196 9.43 -10.32 -11.11
N PHE A 197 8.91 -10.96 -10.05
CA PHE A 197 8.64 -12.39 -10.06
C PHE A 197 7.25 -12.68 -10.66
N GLU A 198 7.15 -13.75 -11.44
CA GLU A 198 5.85 -14.30 -11.86
C GLU A 198 5.29 -15.14 -10.71
N ILE A 199 4.14 -14.73 -10.16
CA ILE A 199 3.51 -15.43 -9.05
C ILE A 199 2.43 -16.37 -9.60
N ILE A 200 2.54 -17.64 -9.25
CA ILE A 200 1.52 -18.67 -9.50
C ILE A 200 0.90 -18.99 -8.15
N ASP A 201 -0.33 -18.59 -7.95
CA ASP A 201 -1.09 -18.81 -6.71
C ASP A 201 -2.03 -20.00 -6.89
N LEU A 202 -1.94 -20.98 -5.94
CA LEU A 202 -2.74 -22.21 -5.93
C LEU A 202 -3.71 -22.22 -4.74
#